data_e1336dd68179ed1b85c1fb534d145334
#
_entry.id   e1336dd68179ed1b85c1fb534d145334
#
_cell.length_a   1.000
_cell.length_b   1.000
_cell.length_c   1.000
_cell.angle_alpha   90.00
_cell.angle_beta   90.00
_cell.angle_gamma   90.00
#
_symmetry.space_group_name_H-M   'P 1'
#
loop_
_entity.id
_entity.type
_entity.pdbx_description
1 polymer ?
#
loop_
_entity_poly.entity_id
_entity_poly.type
_entity_poly.pdbx_seq_one_letter_code
_entity_poly.pdbx_strand_id
1 'polypeptide(L)'
;TPDESAIIYFTTDGTTPTMDDFNYGYSIPLTSTTVIRARAFLNGWLPSETESKTYIFGEDEAEGLPVVFLSTDPSTFFDEDTGMYVMGPNASWDFPYFGANFWEDWERLIHFEILETDGSGYAANAGVKIFGGWSRALPQKSLSIFSRSYYGPSTFDYGLFPDSGIESYEAFILRNSGNDWESTMLR
;
A
#
# COMPACT_ATOMS: atom_id res chain seq x y z
N THR A 1 -20.95 -8.60 7.40
CA THR A 1 -20.85 -9.77 6.50
C THR A 1 -22.23 -10.15 6.01
N PRO A 2 -22.41 -10.73 4.80
CA PRO A 2 -23.70 -11.24 4.36
C PRO A 2 -24.15 -12.51 5.14
N ASP A 3 -23.24 -13.17 5.85
CA ASP A 3 -23.51 -14.31 6.73
C ASP A 3 -23.33 -13.89 8.19
N GLU A 4 -24.41 -13.97 8.99
CA GLU A 4 -24.41 -13.55 10.40
C GLU A 4 -23.55 -14.45 11.29
N SER A 5 -23.16 -15.65 10.82
CA SER A 5 -22.27 -16.56 11.54
C SER A 5 -20.78 -16.33 11.28
N ALA A 6 -20.42 -15.48 10.31
CA ALA A 6 -19.05 -15.10 10.06
C ALA A 6 -18.54 -14.12 11.12
N ILE A 7 -17.34 -14.36 11.64
CA ILE A 7 -16.67 -13.49 12.61
C ILE A 7 -15.66 -12.62 11.87
N ILE A 8 -15.69 -11.32 12.14
CA ILE A 8 -14.69 -10.39 11.60
C ILE A 8 -13.57 -10.25 12.63
N TYR A 9 -12.34 -10.46 12.19
CA TYR A 9 -11.12 -10.14 12.94
C TYR A 9 -10.42 -8.95 12.30
N PHE A 10 -9.75 -8.14 13.12
CA PHE A 10 -9.07 -6.94 12.65
C PHE A 10 -7.73 -6.72 13.34
N THR A 11 -6.86 -5.97 12.66
CA THR A 11 -5.58 -5.45 13.16
C THR A 11 -5.51 -3.94 12.98
N THR A 12 -4.63 -3.29 13.74
CA THR A 12 -4.37 -1.84 13.66
C THR A 12 -2.89 -1.51 13.45
N ASP A 13 -2.07 -2.53 13.25
CA ASP A 13 -0.61 -2.45 13.06
C ASP A 13 -0.17 -2.75 11.61
N GLY A 14 -1.13 -2.93 10.71
CA GLY A 14 -0.89 -3.24 9.30
C GLY A 14 -0.73 -4.73 9.00
N THR A 15 -0.68 -5.62 10.00
CA THR A 15 -0.61 -7.07 9.76
C THR A 15 -1.89 -7.61 9.13
N THR A 16 -1.78 -8.76 8.46
CA THR A 16 -2.96 -9.43 7.89
C THR A 16 -3.74 -10.11 9.01
N PRO A 17 -5.05 -9.80 9.18
CA PRO A 17 -5.85 -10.36 10.27
C PRO A 17 -5.97 -11.88 10.21
N THR A 18 -5.85 -12.51 11.37
CA THR A 18 -6.03 -13.94 11.62
C THR A 18 -7.07 -14.18 12.71
N MET A 19 -7.42 -15.42 12.99
CA MET A 19 -8.35 -15.76 14.08
C MET A 19 -7.73 -15.57 15.50
N ASP A 20 -6.44 -15.28 15.59
CA ASP A 20 -5.75 -14.99 16.86
C ASP A 20 -5.77 -13.50 17.21
N ASP A 21 -6.25 -12.65 16.28
CA ASP A 21 -6.36 -11.20 16.46
C ASP A 21 -7.67 -10.78 17.13
N PHE A 22 -7.90 -9.47 17.26
CA PHE A 22 -9.12 -8.96 17.89
C PHE A 22 -10.35 -9.23 17.02
N ASN A 23 -11.38 -9.82 17.60
CA ASN A 23 -12.66 -9.92 16.90
C ASN A 23 -13.44 -8.60 17.00
N TYR A 24 -14.13 -8.26 15.91
CA TYR A 24 -14.96 -7.06 15.87
C TYR A 24 -16.34 -7.33 16.48
N GLY A 25 -16.59 -6.72 17.62
CA GLY A 25 -17.89 -6.80 18.31
C GLY A 25 -18.40 -5.45 18.80
N TYR A 26 -17.52 -4.44 18.84
CA TYR A 26 -17.82 -3.09 19.33
C TYR A 26 -17.05 -2.05 18.52
N SER A 27 -17.39 -0.75 18.74
CA SER A 27 -16.66 0.35 18.14
C SER A 27 -15.17 0.31 18.52
N ILE A 28 -14.30 0.54 17.55
CA ILE A 28 -12.84 0.59 17.72
C ILE A 28 -12.45 2.04 18.05
N PRO A 29 -11.98 2.34 19.28
CA PRO A 29 -11.51 3.68 19.59
C PRO A 29 -10.17 3.95 18.93
N LEU A 30 -10.08 5.01 18.15
CA LEU A 30 -8.83 5.47 17.52
C LEU A 30 -8.44 6.83 18.09
N THR A 31 -7.17 7.02 18.40
CA THR A 31 -6.61 8.26 18.98
C THR A 31 -5.44 8.83 18.17
N SER A 32 -5.02 8.14 17.13
CA SER A 32 -3.94 8.54 16.23
C SER A 32 -4.22 8.00 14.82
N THR A 33 -3.51 8.52 13.83
CA THR A 33 -3.56 8.00 12.46
C THR A 33 -3.28 6.52 12.44
N THR A 34 -4.24 5.72 11.92
CA THR A 34 -4.25 4.26 12.06
C THR A 34 -4.85 3.63 10.81
N VAL A 35 -4.21 2.60 10.29
CA VAL A 35 -4.82 1.70 9.31
C VAL A 35 -5.55 0.57 10.06
N ILE A 36 -6.82 0.36 9.74
CA ILE A 36 -7.56 -0.82 10.16
C ILE A 36 -7.57 -1.80 8.99
N ARG A 37 -7.17 -3.04 9.26
CA ARG A 37 -7.29 -4.15 8.32
C ARG A 37 -8.24 -5.19 8.92
N ALA A 38 -9.16 -5.71 8.11
CA ALA A 38 -10.20 -6.62 8.59
C ALA A 38 -10.44 -7.78 7.62
N ARG A 39 -10.73 -8.96 8.17
CA ARG A 39 -11.12 -10.16 7.42
C ARG A 39 -12.26 -10.88 8.11
N ALA A 40 -13.14 -11.48 7.31
CA ALA A 40 -14.20 -12.33 7.80
C ALA A 40 -13.77 -13.81 7.74
N PHE A 41 -14.10 -14.55 8.79
CA PHE A 41 -13.85 -15.99 8.92
C PHE A 41 -15.15 -16.72 9.20
N LEU A 42 -15.39 -17.80 8.47
CA LEU A 42 -16.53 -18.68 8.64
C LEU A 42 -16.04 -20.12 8.64
N ASN A 43 -16.47 -20.90 9.63
CA ASN A 43 -16.02 -22.29 9.77
C ASN A 43 -16.33 -23.10 8.50
N GLY A 44 -15.32 -23.81 7.96
CA GLY A 44 -15.42 -24.58 6.74
C GLY A 44 -15.29 -23.79 5.44
N TRP A 45 -15.05 -22.49 5.50
CA TRP A 45 -14.82 -21.62 4.35
C TRP A 45 -13.44 -20.99 4.38
N LEU A 46 -12.94 -20.57 3.20
CA LEU A 46 -11.75 -19.74 3.12
C LEU A 46 -12.05 -18.36 3.71
N PRO A 47 -11.08 -17.72 4.37
CA PRO A 47 -11.23 -16.33 4.82
C PRO A 47 -11.57 -15.40 3.65
N SER A 48 -12.26 -14.31 3.93
CA SER A 48 -12.45 -13.25 2.94
C SER A 48 -11.11 -12.64 2.51
N GLU A 49 -11.12 -11.84 1.46
CA GLU A 49 -10.03 -10.89 1.21
C GLU A 49 -9.91 -9.91 2.40
N THR A 50 -8.74 -9.28 2.51
CA THR A 50 -8.52 -8.27 3.54
C THR A 50 -9.01 -6.93 3.04
N GLU A 51 -9.94 -6.33 3.77
CA GLU A 51 -10.36 -4.94 3.59
C GLU A 51 -9.47 -4.04 4.45
N SER A 52 -9.09 -2.90 3.91
CA SER A 52 -8.23 -1.94 4.61
C SER A 52 -8.83 -0.55 4.53
N LYS A 53 -8.68 0.22 5.62
CA LYS A 53 -9.09 1.63 5.66
C LYS A 53 -8.18 2.42 6.58
N THR A 54 -7.67 3.55 6.08
CA THR A 54 -6.86 4.48 6.86
C THR A 54 -7.72 5.57 7.46
N TYR A 55 -7.52 5.83 8.75
CA TYR A 55 -8.14 6.90 9.52
C TYR A 55 -7.07 7.89 9.95
N ILE A 56 -7.25 9.17 9.62
CA ILE A 56 -6.26 10.24 9.85
C ILE A 56 -6.69 11.08 11.05
N PHE A 57 -5.73 11.40 11.89
CA PHE A 57 -5.91 12.24 13.05
C PHE A 57 -4.80 13.30 13.11
N GLY A 58 -5.19 14.59 13.11
CA GLY A 58 -4.30 15.71 13.43
C GLY A 58 -3.15 15.95 12.45
N GLU A 59 -3.26 15.48 11.22
CA GLU A 59 -2.24 15.65 10.19
C GLU A 59 -2.39 17.03 9.52
N ASP A 60 -1.94 18.08 10.19
CA ASP A 60 -1.87 19.44 9.61
C ASP A 60 -0.73 19.57 8.58
N GLU A 61 0.15 18.54 8.48
CA GLU A 61 1.37 18.58 7.66
C GLU A 61 1.13 18.43 6.15
N ALA A 62 -0.03 17.92 5.76
CA ALA A 62 -0.41 17.77 4.34
C ALA A 62 -1.09 19.04 3.78
N GLU A 63 -0.86 20.21 4.36
CA GLU A 63 -1.53 21.47 4.01
C GLU A 63 -1.76 21.64 2.50
N GLY A 64 -2.99 21.37 2.05
CA GLY A 64 -3.42 21.59 0.67
C GLY A 64 -2.90 20.58 -0.36
N LEU A 65 -2.37 19.42 0.06
CA LEU A 65 -1.95 18.33 -0.84
C LEU A 65 -2.78 17.07 -0.61
N PRO A 66 -3.09 16.30 -1.68
CA PRO A 66 -3.63 14.96 -1.54
C PRO A 66 -2.67 14.03 -0.80
N VAL A 67 -3.20 13.13 0.01
CA VAL A 67 -2.39 12.14 0.75
C VAL A 67 -2.62 10.75 0.17
N VAL A 68 -1.53 10.04 -0.11
CA VAL A 68 -1.56 8.66 -0.60
C VAL A 68 -1.17 7.70 0.51
N PHE A 69 -1.99 6.68 0.73
CA PHE A 69 -1.72 5.59 1.66
C PHE A 69 -1.53 4.29 0.89
N LEU A 70 -0.51 3.55 1.26
CA LEU A 70 -0.23 2.20 0.77
C LEU A 70 -0.23 1.26 1.98
N SER A 71 -1.26 0.42 2.07
CA SER A 71 -1.43 -0.49 3.20
C SER A 71 -1.23 -1.93 2.73
N THR A 72 -0.36 -2.65 3.42
CA THR A 72 -0.12 -4.07 3.19
C THR A 72 0.42 -4.70 4.48
N ASP A 73 0.56 -6.02 4.50
CA ASP A 73 1.28 -6.68 5.59
C ASP A 73 2.72 -6.18 5.63
N PRO A 74 3.26 -5.76 6.79
CA PRO A 74 4.63 -5.26 6.91
C PRO A 74 5.68 -6.22 6.36
N SER A 75 5.46 -7.53 6.45
CA SER A 75 6.37 -8.54 5.89
C SER A 75 6.53 -8.40 4.37
N THR A 76 5.52 -7.92 3.67
CA THR A 76 5.57 -7.68 2.22
C THR A 76 6.73 -6.75 1.82
N PHE A 77 7.01 -5.75 2.65
CA PHE A 77 8.08 -4.79 2.41
C PHE A 77 9.35 -5.09 3.21
N PHE A 78 9.23 -5.61 4.43
CA PHE A 78 10.32 -5.55 5.42
C PHE A 78 10.77 -6.90 5.96
N ASP A 79 10.18 -8.02 5.54
CA ASP A 79 10.72 -9.35 5.87
C ASP A 79 12.13 -9.50 5.29
N GLU A 80 13.07 -10.06 6.07
CA GLU A 80 14.48 -10.14 5.67
C GLU A 80 14.70 -10.94 4.39
N ASP A 81 13.98 -12.03 4.22
CA ASP A 81 14.16 -12.94 3.08
C ASP A 81 13.30 -12.56 1.86
N THR A 82 12.08 -12.09 2.09
CA THR A 82 11.04 -11.93 1.06
C THR A 82 10.48 -10.52 0.94
N GLY A 83 10.86 -9.61 1.83
CA GLY A 83 10.42 -8.21 1.80
C GLY A 83 11.05 -7.45 0.65
N MET A 84 10.23 -6.82 -0.17
CA MET A 84 10.69 -6.19 -1.42
C MET A 84 11.46 -4.88 -1.22
N TYR A 85 11.53 -4.34 0.00
CA TYR A 85 12.15 -3.04 0.28
C TYR A 85 13.53 -3.15 0.93
N VAL A 86 13.91 -4.35 1.37
CA VAL A 86 15.14 -4.63 2.12
C VAL A 86 16.24 -5.20 1.25
N MET A 87 17.44 -5.33 1.82
CA MET A 87 18.61 -5.90 1.15
C MET A 87 18.42 -7.39 0.81
N GLY A 88 17.87 -8.16 1.75
CA GLY A 88 17.77 -9.61 1.62
C GLY A 88 19.12 -10.34 1.70
N PRO A 89 19.07 -11.69 1.64
CA PRO A 89 20.26 -12.51 1.88
C PRO A 89 21.27 -12.54 0.72
N ASN A 90 20.88 -12.14 -0.48
CA ASN A 90 21.68 -12.27 -1.71
C ASN A 90 22.33 -10.96 -2.18
N ALA A 91 22.18 -9.89 -1.42
CA ALA A 91 22.70 -8.57 -1.79
C ALA A 91 24.22 -8.52 -1.82
N SER A 92 24.78 -7.91 -2.87
CA SER A 92 26.19 -7.54 -2.87
C SER A 92 26.47 -6.43 -1.84
N TRP A 93 27.73 -6.34 -1.38
CA TRP A 93 28.16 -5.31 -0.42
C TRP A 93 28.32 -3.93 -1.03
N ASP A 94 28.57 -3.88 -2.35
CA ASP A 94 28.84 -2.63 -3.07
C ASP A 94 27.58 -2.07 -3.70
N PHE A 95 27.43 -0.73 -3.63
CA PHE A 95 26.36 -0.02 -4.35
C PHE A 95 26.41 -0.36 -5.86
N PRO A 96 25.30 -0.68 -6.50
CA PRO A 96 23.93 -0.52 -6.04
C PRO A 96 23.31 -1.78 -5.39
N TYR A 97 24.11 -2.64 -4.76
CA TYR A 97 23.67 -3.81 -4.00
C TYR A 97 22.94 -4.85 -4.86
N PHE A 98 23.53 -5.20 -6.01
CA PHE A 98 22.93 -6.20 -6.90
C PHE A 98 22.65 -7.51 -6.17
N GLY A 99 21.51 -8.14 -6.49
CA GLY A 99 21.01 -9.32 -5.78
C GLY A 99 20.18 -9.00 -4.55
N ALA A 100 20.06 -7.73 -4.14
CA ALA A 100 19.12 -7.34 -3.08
C ALA A 100 17.68 -7.56 -3.52
N ASN A 101 16.78 -7.77 -2.56
CA ASN A 101 15.37 -8.02 -2.80
C ASN A 101 14.69 -6.92 -3.64
N PHE A 102 15.09 -5.67 -3.49
CA PHE A 102 14.57 -4.56 -4.29
C PHE A 102 15.01 -4.58 -5.77
N TRP A 103 15.89 -5.52 -6.18
CA TRP A 103 16.21 -5.76 -7.59
C TRP A 103 15.32 -6.82 -8.24
N GLU A 104 14.62 -7.63 -7.40
CA GLU A 104 13.70 -8.64 -7.90
C GLU A 104 12.49 -8.02 -8.59
N ASP A 105 11.92 -8.73 -9.58
CA ASP A 105 10.73 -8.29 -10.29
C ASP A 105 9.45 -8.79 -9.58
N TRP A 106 9.40 -8.60 -8.28
CA TRP A 106 8.25 -9.01 -7.48
C TRP A 106 7.11 -8.01 -7.58
N GLU A 107 5.91 -8.51 -7.83
CA GLU A 107 4.66 -7.77 -7.68
C GLU A 107 3.93 -8.28 -6.43
N ARG A 108 3.49 -7.37 -5.58
CA ARG A 108 2.82 -7.68 -4.32
C ARG A 108 1.49 -6.95 -4.22
N LEU A 109 0.54 -7.57 -3.51
CA LEU A 109 -0.75 -6.94 -3.20
C LEU A 109 -0.56 -5.83 -2.18
N ILE A 110 -1.16 -4.67 -2.48
CA ILE A 110 -1.38 -3.56 -1.54
C ILE A 110 -2.82 -3.09 -1.60
N HIS A 111 -3.25 -2.40 -0.57
CA HIS A 111 -4.40 -1.52 -0.61
C HIS A 111 -3.90 -0.08 -0.84
N PHE A 112 -4.34 0.54 -1.93
CA PHE A 112 -4.05 1.91 -2.30
C PHE A 112 -5.23 2.79 -1.90
N GLU A 113 -4.95 3.89 -1.19
CA GLU A 113 -5.93 4.94 -0.92
C GLU A 113 -5.33 6.29 -1.31
N ILE A 114 -6.13 7.17 -1.90
CA ILE A 114 -5.84 8.60 -2.04
C ILE A 114 -6.95 9.38 -1.35
N LEU A 115 -6.58 10.36 -0.54
CA LEU A 115 -7.48 11.29 0.11
C LEU A 115 -7.19 12.69 -0.41
N GLU A 116 -8.20 13.32 -1.00
CA GLU A 116 -8.14 14.68 -1.48
C GLU A 116 -8.32 15.68 -0.34
N THR A 117 -7.95 16.93 -0.60
CA THR A 117 -8.03 18.00 0.39
C THR A 117 -9.47 18.37 0.79
N ASP A 118 -10.45 18.03 -0.02
CA ASP A 118 -11.88 18.21 0.26
C ASP A 118 -12.52 17.03 1.01
N GLY A 119 -11.71 16.01 1.34
CA GLY A 119 -12.16 14.78 2.00
C GLY A 119 -12.73 13.71 1.06
N SER A 120 -12.81 13.98 -0.22
CA SER A 120 -13.09 12.95 -1.24
C SER A 120 -11.87 12.07 -1.46
N GLY A 121 -11.99 11.00 -2.25
CA GLY A 121 -10.85 10.16 -2.57
C GLY A 121 -11.23 8.87 -3.28
N TYR A 122 -10.24 8.01 -3.45
CA TYR A 122 -10.39 6.73 -4.12
C TYR A 122 -9.60 5.66 -3.35
N ALA A 123 -10.09 4.44 -3.36
CA ALA A 123 -9.42 3.30 -2.75
C ALA A 123 -9.62 2.04 -3.59
N ALA A 124 -8.57 1.23 -3.71
CA ALA A 124 -8.62 -0.06 -4.41
C ALA A 124 -7.46 -0.97 -3.99
N ASN A 125 -7.67 -2.28 -4.11
CA ASN A 125 -6.58 -3.23 -4.08
C ASN A 125 -5.80 -3.18 -5.40
N ALA A 126 -4.48 -3.25 -5.32
CA ALA A 126 -3.56 -3.04 -6.43
C ALA A 126 -2.31 -3.90 -6.30
N GLY A 127 -1.57 -4.04 -7.39
CA GLY A 127 -0.22 -4.58 -7.37
C GLY A 127 0.81 -3.48 -7.17
N VAL A 128 1.88 -3.74 -6.43
CA VAL A 128 3.02 -2.83 -6.29
C VAL A 128 4.32 -3.52 -6.68
N LYS A 129 5.18 -2.79 -7.37
CA LYS A 129 6.58 -3.18 -7.68
C LYS A 129 7.53 -2.05 -7.33
N ILE A 130 8.77 -2.39 -6.97
CA ILE A 130 9.84 -1.40 -6.93
C ILE A 130 10.16 -0.95 -8.36
N PHE A 131 10.16 0.36 -8.57
CA PHE A 131 10.43 0.98 -9.86
C PHE A 131 11.78 1.65 -9.90
N GLY A 132 12.39 1.68 -11.10
CA GLY A 132 13.62 2.41 -11.39
C GLY A 132 14.79 1.51 -11.76
N GLY A 133 15.90 2.17 -12.09
CA GLY A 133 17.22 1.56 -12.28
C GLY A 133 18.00 1.59 -10.96
N TRP A 134 19.14 2.27 -10.93
CA TRP A 134 20.00 2.39 -9.73
C TRP A 134 19.31 3.10 -8.54
N SER A 135 18.28 3.91 -8.81
CA SER A 135 17.45 4.53 -7.75
C SER A 135 16.73 3.51 -6.85
N ARG A 136 16.62 2.23 -7.26
CA ARG A 136 16.13 1.14 -6.40
C ARG A 136 16.99 0.96 -5.15
N ALA A 137 18.29 1.26 -5.24
CA ALA A 137 19.22 1.15 -4.12
C ALA A 137 19.17 2.34 -3.13
N LEU A 138 18.44 3.40 -3.45
CA LEU A 138 18.24 4.53 -2.53
C LEU A 138 17.34 4.15 -1.36
N PRO A 139 17.46 4.82 -0.20
CA PRO A 139 16.60 4.55 0.96
C PRO A 139 15.11 4.67 0.63
N GLN A 140 14.70 5.77 0.00
CA GLN A 140 13.34 5.92 -0.51
C GLN A 140 13.28 5.43 -1.96
N LYS A 141 12.38 4.50 -2.24
CA LYS A 141 12.25 3.86 -3.55
C LYS A 141 11.01 4.36 -4.28
N SER A 142 11.10 4.46 -5.60
CA SER A 142 9.93 4.66 -6.44
C SER A 142 9.13 3.37 -6.54
N LEU A 143 7.82 3.49 -6.63
CA LEU A 143 6.88 2.37 -6.70
C LEU A 143 6.02 2.49 -7.95
N SER A 144 5.88 1.43 -8.70
CA SER A 144 4.84 1.29 -9.73
C SER A 144 3.61 0.63 -9.10
N ILE A 145 2.45 1.23 -9.31
CA ILE A 145 1.17 0.75 -8.83
C ILE A 145 0.37 0.28 -10.04
N PHE A 146 -0.13 -0.97 -9.98
CA PHE A 146 -0.82 -1.62 -11.09
C PHE A 146 -2.25 -1.97 -10.71
N SER A 147 -3.19 -1.60 -11.54
CA SER A 147 -4.53 -2.16 -11.51
C SER A 147 -4.51 -3.55 -12.15
N ARG A 148 -4.98 -4.56 -11.43
CA ARG A 148 -5.00 -5.96 -11.86
C ARG A 148 -6.31 -6.61 -11.43
N SER A 149 -7.02 -7.21 -12.37
CA SER A 149 -8.30 -7.87 -12.09
C SER A 149 -8.24 -9.00 -11.04
N TYR A 150 -7.05 -9.54 -10.75
CA TYR A 150 -6.86 -10.53 -9.71
C TYR A 150 -6.55 -9.96 -8.32
N TYR A 151 -6.31 -8.64 -8.21
CA TYR A 151 -6.21 -7.91 -6.94
C TYR A 151 -7.49 -7.10 -6.64
N GLY A 152 -8.07 -6.49 -7.67
CA GLY A 152 -9.17 -5.55 -7.55
C GLY A 152 -9.73 -5.14 -8.91
N PRO A 153 -9.98 -3.85 -9.17
CA PRO A 153 -10.45 -3.38 -10.46
C PRO A 153 -9.39 -3.58 -11.55
N SER A 154 -9.81 -3.69 -12.81
CA SER A 154 -8.90 -3.78 -13.96
C SER A 154 -8.31 -2.43 -14.37
N THR A 155 -8.92 -1.34 -13.92
CA THR A 155 -8.49 0.05 -14.11
C THR A 155 -8.78 0.85 -12.83
N PHE A 156 -7.96 1.86 -12.55
CA PHE A 156 -8.25 2.87 -11.54
C PHE A 156 -9.13 3.94 -12.20
N ASP A 157 -10.45 3.86 -11.99
CA ASP A 157 -11.40 4.83 -12.54
C ASP A 157 -11.47 6.06 -11.62
N TYR A 158 -10.40 6.84 -11.64
CA TYR A 158 -10.20 8.02 -10.84
C TYR A 158 -9.21 8.97 -11.52
N GLY A 159 -9.50 10.26 -11.54
CA GLY A 159 -8.66 11.29 -12.15
C GLY A 159 -7.44 11.64 -11.30
N LEU A 160 -6.46 10.72 -11.20
CA LEU A 160 -5.25 10.90 -10.38
C LEU A 160 -4.45 12.16 -10.72
N PHE A 161 -4.55 12.65 -11.96
CA PHE A 161 -3.85 13.83 -12.45
C PHE A 161 -4.87 14.78 -13.10
N PRO A 162 -5.49 15.70 -12.35
CA PRO A 162 -6.63 16.51 -12.82
C PRO A 162 -6.36 17.27 -14.11
N ASP A 163 -5.14 17.76 -14.31
CA ASP A 163 -4.77 18.51 -15.51
C ASP A 163 -4.53 17.66 -16.75
N SER A 164 -4.51 16.34 -16.61
CA SER A 164 -4.26 15.42 -17.74
C SER A 164 -5.48 15.17 -18.61
N GLY A 165 -6.67 15.38 -18.08
CA GLY A 165 -7.94 14.98 -18.72
C GLY A 165 -8.11 13.46 -18.83
N ILE A 166 -7.28 12.66 -18.14
CA ILE A 166 -7.37 11.20 -18.13
C ILE A 166 -8.05 10.80 -16.82
N GLU A 167 -9.15 10.04 -16.93
CA GLU A 167 -9.98 9.64 -15.79
C GLU A 167 -9.80 8.18 -15.39
N SER A 168 -9.01 7.40 -16.16
CA SER A 168 -8.79 5.98 -15.88
C SER A 168 -7.36 5.57 -16.22
N TYR A 169 -6.74 4.77 -15.35
CA TYR A 169 -5.35 4.33 -15.47
C TYR A 169 -5.22 2.83 -15.21
N GLU A 170 -4.38 2.14 -15.99
CA GLU A 170 -3.98 0.76 -15.71
C GLU A 170 -2.81 0.71 -14.74
N ALA A 171 -1.98 1.76 -14.73
CA ALA A 171 -0.84 1.88 -13.82
C ALA A 171 -0.39 3.33 -13.67
N PHE A 172 0.31 3.62 -12.59
CA PHE A 172 1.00 4.88 -12.37
C PHE A 172 2.25 4.67 -11.50
N ILE A 173 3.08 5.71 -11.37
CA ILE A 173 4.33 5.63 -10.61
C ILE A 173 4.34 6.68 -9.51
N LEU A 174 4.58 6.25 -8.28
CA LEU A 174 4.94 7.11 -7.17
C LEU A 174 6.48 7.26 -7.17
N ARG A 175 6.95 8.45 -7.53
CA ARG A 175 8.40 8.73 -7.68
C ARG A 175 9.03 9.16 -6.37
N ASN A 176 10.24 8.70 -6.13
CA ASN A 176 11.07 9.12 -4.98
C ASN A 176 11.87 10.41 -5.24
N SER A 177 11.68 11.06 -6.39
CA SER A 177 12.45 12.24 -6.83
C SER A 177 13.98 12.05 -6.84
N GLY A 178 14.45 10.80 -6.90
CA GLY A 178 15.86 10.44 -6.73
C GLY A 178 16.86 11.08 -7.71
N ASN A 179 16.37 11.54 -8.87
CA ASN A 179 17.18 12.28 -9.86
C ASN A 179 16.84 13.78 -9.90
N ASP A 180 15.86 14.23 -9.12
CA ASP A 180 15.35 15.60 -9.18
C ASP A 180 15.86 16.46 -7.99
N TRP A 181 16.50 15.83 -7.01
CA TRP A 181 16.94 16.49 -5.77
C TRP A 181 18.00 17.60 -6.00
N GLU A 182 18.87 17.46 -7.01
CA GLU A 182 19.87 18.48 -7.36
C GLU A 182 19.24 19.72 -8.03
N SER A 183 18.14 19.53 -8.72
CA SER A 183 17.43 20.60 -9.43
C SER A 183 16.34 21.28 -8.60
N THR A 184 16.12 20.81 -7.37
CA THR A 184 15.00 21.24 -6.51
C THR A 184 13.62 21.18 -7.18
N MET A 185 13.51 20.41 -8.25
CA MET A 185 12.25 20.19 -8.97
C MET A 185 11.53 19.00 -8.37
N LEU A 186 10.71 19.28 -7.36
CA LEU A 186 9.63 18.38 -6.96
C LEU A 186 8.57 18.41 -8.06
N ARG A 187 8.39 17.31 -8.76
CA ARG A 187 7.34 17.14 -9.76
C ARG A 187 6.44 15.99 -9.35
#